data_de00652e2b4f52249aa24995bbb53c57
#
_entry.id   de00652e2b4f52249aa24995bbb53c57
#
_cell.length_a   1.000
_cell.length_b   1.000
_cell.length_c   1.000
_cell.angle_alpha   90.00
_cell.angle_beta   90.00
_cell.angle_gamma   90.00
#
_symmetry.space_group_name_H-M   'P 1'
#
loop_
_entity.id
_entity.type
_entity.pdbx_description
1 polymer ?
#
loop_
_entity_poly.entity_id
_entity_poly.type
_entity_poly.pdbx_seq_one_letter_code
_entity_poly.pdbx_strand_id
1 'polypeptide(L)'
;MLGGVEWRHGAGDPTRAVVIINAATSVRCTYYSRFAEYLFSHGLDVMLFDYRGIGVSRAGSLRGFQASWSDWGALDFEALLQRAQREYPGQPVDVVGHSFGGCAAGLGASGAVIRNLVTVGAQFAHWRDYAADQRWSMLAKWHGVMPLLTRVCGYFPGKRLGWLEDTPAGVVGDWCGLGTRYEQLPSARKRAALPFSSVTANTLAISLSDDPFGTVAATERLLSHFSASPRTHLRIDPQEIGEAAIGHFAFFHSRFQSTLWPIALQWLRQGELAAGMPGRVCSFKAPSP
;
A
#
# COMPACT_ATOMS: atom_id res chain seq x y z
N MET A 1 -11.34 14.63 10.18
CA MET A 1 -11.15 13.45 11.05
C MET A 1 -11.02 12.24 10.14
N LEU A 2 -10.06 11.34 10.41
CA LEU A 2 -9.98 10.05 9.70
C LEU A 2 -10.89 9.05 10.41
N GLY A 3 -11.65 8.28 9.64
CA GLY A 3 -12.45 7.18 10.13
C GLY A 3 -11.79 5.84 9.80
N GLY A 4 -12.06 4.82 10.61
CA GLY A 4 -11.49 3.50 10.44
C GLY A 4 -12.11 2.46 11.37
N VAL A 5 -11.49 1.29 11.41
CA VAL A 5 -11.87 0.16 12.27
C VAL A 5 -10.63 -0.34 12.99
N GLU A 6 -10.80 -0.75 14.24
CA GLU A 6 -9.72 -1.23 15.08
C GLU A 6 -10.11 -2.54 15.74
N TRP A 7 -9.19 -3.50 15.74
CA TRP A 7 -9.25 -4.74 16.50
C TRP A 7 -8.16 -4.68 17.56
N ARG A 8 -8.57 -4.64 18.82
CA ARG A 8 -7.66 -4.49 19.95
C ARG A 8 -7.91 -5.57 20.99
N HIS A 9 -6.86 -6.27 21.38
CA HIS A 9 -6.88 -7.12 22.56
C HIS A 9 -6.91 -6.26 23.83
N GLY A 10 -7.25 -6.87 24.97
CA GLY A 10 -7.21 -6.19 26.28
C GLY A 10 -5.84 -5.59 26.62
N ALA A 11 -5.59 -5.28 27.89
CA ALA A 11 -4.44 -4.52 28.37
C ALA A 11 -3.12 -4.79 27.63
N GLY A 12 -2.36 -3.71 27.37
CA GLY A 12 -1.19 -3.70 26.49
C GLY A 12 -0.16 -4.78 26.84
N ASP A 13 0.17 -5.58 25.85
CA ASP A 13 1.24 -6.56 25.89
C ASP A 13 2.39 -6.03 25.00
N PRO A 14 3.54 -5.63 25.57
CA PRO A 14 4.63 -5.04 24.81
C PRO A 14 5.26 -6.01 23.79
N THR A 15 4.97 -7.30 23.88
CA THR A 15 5.42 -8.29 22.90
C THR A 15 4.50 -8.38 21.68
N ARG A 16 3.26 -7.90 21.80
CA ARG A 16 2.24 -7.90 20.74
C ARG A 16 2.47 -6.70 19.83
N ALA A 17 2.53 -6.94 18.53
CA ALA A 17 2.59 -5.83 17.57
C ALA A 17 1.21 -5.25 17.29
N VAL A 18 1.17 -3.94 16.99
CA VAL A 18 0.05 -3.28 16.33
C VAL A 18 0.36 -3.14 14.84
N VAL A 19 -0.54 -3.63 13.99
CA VAL A 19 -0.42 -3.62 12.54
C VAL A 19 -1.31 -2.55 11.95
N ILE A 20 -0.73 -1.58 11.24
CA ILE A 20 -1.49 -0.59 10.46
C ILE A 20 -1.61 -1.11 9.02
N ILE A 21 -2.82 -1.21 8.49
CA ILE A 21 -3.04 -1.61 7.10
C ILE A 21 -3.36 -0.38 6.26
N ASN A 22 -2.46 -0.07 5.34
CA ASN A 22 -2.57 1.01 4.37
C ASN A 22 -3.26 0.49 3.11
N ALA A 23 -4.42 1.06 2.78
CA ALA A 23 -5.22 0.68 1.63
C ALA A 23 -4.57 1.06 0.29
N ALA A 24 -4.96 0.39 -0.78
CA ALA A 24 -4.67 0.80 -2.14
C ALA A 24 -5.38 2.12 -2.49
N THR A 25 -4.94 2.76 -3.57
CA THR A 25 -5.56 4.00 -4.06
C THR A 25 -7.06 3.83 -4.26
N SER A 26 -7.83 4.64 -3.54
CA SER A 26 -9.31 4.69 -3.66
C SER A 26 -10.01 3.36 -3.39
N VAL A 27 -9.45 2.59 -2.45
CA VAL A 27 -10.05 1.39 -1.90
C VAL A 27 -10.42 1.67 -0.44
N ARG A 28 -11.62 1.27 -0.02
CA ARG A 28 -12.04 1.41 1.37
C ARG A 28 -11.26 0.47 2.28
N CYS A 29 -10.99 0.91 3.49
CA CYS A 29 -10.30 0.09 4.49
C CYS A 29 -11.08 -1.20 4.82
N THR A 30 -12.39 -1.20 4.72
CA THR A 30 -13.24 -2.37 4.94
C THR A 30 -12.98 -3.53 3.97
N TYR A 31 -12.35 -3.27 2.82
CA TYR A 31 -11.89 -4.32 1.91
C TYR A 31 -10.90 -5.29 2.59
N TYR A 32 -10.15 -4.80 3.57
CA TYR A 32 -9.12 -5.56 4.28
C TYR A 32 -9.62 -6.19 5.59
N SER A 33 -10.92 -6.05 5.94
CA SER A 33 -11.44 -6.48 7.25
C SER A 33 -11.21 -7.96 7.53
N ARG A 34 -11.38 -8.84 6.53
CA ARG A 34 -11.15 -10.29 6.72
C ARG A 34 -9.69 -10.61 6.99
N PHE A 35 -8.78 -9.92 6.35
CA PHE A 35 -7.36 -10.06 6.61
C PHE A 35 -6.97 -9.48 7.98
N ALA A 36 -7.57 -8.36 8.38
CA ALA A 36 -7.41 -7.78 9.71
C ALA A 36 -7.92 -8.71 10.82
N GLU A 37 -9.09 -9.31 10.64
CA GLU A 37 -9.65 -10.33 11.54
C GLU A 37 -8.73 -11.55 11.65
N TYR A 38 -8.13 -11.99 10.54
CA TYR A 38 -7.14 -13.06 10.54
C TYR A 38 -5.90 -12.69 11.37
N LEU A 39 -5.30 -11.52 11.15
CA LEU A 39 -4.16 -11.07 11.94
C LEU A 39 -4.51 -10.94 13.43
N PHE A 40 -5.69 -10.40 13.74
CA PHE A 40 -6.19 -10.28 15.11
C PHE A 40 -6.37 -11.66 15.77
N SER A 41 -6.98 -12.62 15.10
CA SER A 41 -7.13 -14.00 15.61
C SER A 41 -5.79 -14.70 15.87
N HIS A 42 -4.72 -14.21 15.26
CA HIS A 42 -3.36 -14.66 15.48
C HIS A 42 -2.57 -13.80 16.49
N GLY A 43 -3.25 -13.00 17.30
CA GLY A 43 -2.65 -12.28 18.43
C GLY A 43 -2.01 -10.95 18.11
N LEU A 44 -2.33 -10.32 16.97
CA LEU A 44 -1.86 -8.99 16.62
C LEU A 44 -3.00 -7.97 16.83
N ASP A 45 -2.69 -6.77 17.29
CA ASP A 45 -3.64 -5.66 17.23
C ASP A 45 -3.64 -5.07 15.82
N VAL A 46 -4.79 -4.60 15.32
CA VAL A 46 -4.89 -4.15 13.91
C VAL A 46 -5.65 -2.84 13.81
N MET A 47 -5.13 -1.91 13.01
CA MET A 47 -5.77 -0.64 12.69
C MET A 47 -6.00 -0.53 11.18
N LEU A 48 -7.25 -0.30 10.79
CA LEU A 48 -7.66 0.07 9.43
C LEU A 48 -8.16 1.51 9.41
N PHE A 49 -7.90 2.23 8.34
CA PHE A 49 -8.42 3.58 8.14
C PHE A 49 -8.66 3.89 6.67
N ASP A 50 -9.59 4.79 6.42
CA ASP A 50 -9.77 5.38 5.10
C ASP A 50 -8.96 6.67 4.99
N TYR A 51 -8.25 6.84 3.88
CA TYR A 51 -7.60 8.12 3.58
C TYR A 51 -8.64 9.23 3.43
N ARG A 52 -8.24 10.49 3.69
CA ARG A 52 -9.12 11.65 3.50
C ARG A 52 -9.77 11.65 2.11
N GLY A 53 -11.06 11.85 2.08
CA GLY A 53 -11.86 11.84 0.86
C GLY A 53 -12.34 10.45 0.41
N ILE A 54 -11.96 9.37 1.11
CA ILE A 54 -12.39 8.00 0.83
C ILE A 54 -13.29 7.49 1.96
N GLY A 55 -14.25 6.63 1.63
CA GLY A 55 -15.09 5.89 2.56
C GLY A 55 -15.65 6.74 3.71
N VAL A 56 -15.40 6.31 4.95
CA VAL A 56 -15.87 7.03 6.17
C VAL A 56 -15.06 8.30 6.50
N SER A 57 -13.91 8.50 5.85
CA SER A 57 -13.12 9.74 5.93
C SER A 57 -13.55 10.80 4.90
N ARG A 58 -14.65 10.57 4.18
CA ARG A 58 -15.24 11.51 3.23
C ARG A 58 -16.40 12.26 3.85
N ALA A 59 -16.24 13.56 4.06
CA ALA A 59 -17.26 14.44 4.67
C ALA A 59 -18.05 15.26 3.62
N GLY A 60 -18.33 14.73 2.42
CA GLY A 60 -19.15 15.43 1.43
C GLY A 60 -18.66 15.32 -0.01
N SER A 61 -18.85 16.39 -0.80
CA SER A 61 -18.44 16.42 -2.20
C SER A 61 -16.92 16.41 -2.36
N LEU A 62 -16.44 15.67 -3.35
CA LEU A 62 -15.02 15.69 -3.75
C LEU A 62 -14.70 16.84 -4.74
N ARG A 63 -15.72 17.53 -5.25
CA ARG A 63 -15.49 18.68 -6.15
C ARG A 63 -14.84 19.82 -5.37
N GLY A 64 -13.63 20.20 -5.77
CA GLY A 64 -12.80 21.19 -5.05
C GLY A 64 -12.13 20.68 -3.77
N PHE A 65 -12.32 19.39 -3.41
CA PHE A 65 -11.68 18.80 -2.25
C PHE A 65 -10.17 18.61 -2.52
N GLN A 66 -9.36 19.11 -1.60
CA GLN A 66 -7.90 19.06 -1.70
C GLN A 66 -7.36 17.83 -0.99
N ALA A 67 -6.86 16.88 -1.75
CA ALA A 67 -6.11 15.72 -1.29
C ALA A 67 -5.20 15.19 -2.39
N SER A 68 -4.04 14.68 -2.00
CA SER A 68 -3.02 14.15 -2.88
C SER A 68 -2.44 12.86 -2.28
N TRP A 69 -1.66 12.10 -3.05
CA TRP A 69 -0.92 10.96 -2.50
C TRP A 69 0.06 11.39 -1.40
N SER A 70 0.71 12.55 -1.58
CA SER A 70 1.58 13.09 -0.53
C SER A 70 0.83 13.41 0.75
N ASP A 71 -0.43 13.90 0.67
CA ASP A 71 -1.24 14.15 1.86
C ASP A 71 -1.67 12.84 2.53
N TRP A 72 -2.02 11.81 1.75
CA TRP A 72 -2.39 10.50 2.27
C TRP A 72 -1.25 9.82 3.05
N GLY A 73 -0.01 9.94 2.56
CA GLY A 73 1.14 9.40 3.28
C GLY A 73 1.61 10.31 4.42
N ALA A 74 1.93 11.56 4.12
CA ALA A 74 2.60 12.46 5.07
C ALA A 74 1.67 13.09 6.11
N LEU A 75 0.36 13.01 5.96
CA LEU A 75 -0.59 13.52 6.95
C LEU A 75 -1.49 12.41 7.51
N ASP A 76 -2.10 11.58 6.64
CA ASP A 76 -3.08 10.61 7.09
C ASP A 76 -2.39 9.38 7.71
N PHE A 77 -1.47 8.75 6.99
CA PHE A 77 -0.71 7.63 7.53
C PHE A 77 0.19 8.06 8.70
N GLU A 78 0.83 9.22 8.61
CA GLU A 78 1.61 9.79 9.73
C GLU A 78 0.75 9.92 11.00
N ALA A 79 -0.49 10.39 10.88
CA ALA A 79 -1.40 10.50 12.02
C ALA A 79 -1.70 9.11 12.64
N LEU A 80 -1.76 8.04 11.83
CA LEU A 80 -1.94 6.68 12.32
C LEU A 80 -0.68 6.16 13.02
N LEU A 81 0.53 6.46 12.50
CA LEU A 81 1.79 6.11 13.18
C LEU A 81 1.86 6.76 14.56
N GLN A 82 1.58 8.06 14.63
CA GLN A 82 1.56 8.80 15.90
C GLN A 82 0.47 8.30 16.85
N ARG A 83 -0.70 7.92 16.32
CA ARG A 83 -1.76 7.31 17.11
C ARG A 83 -1.32 5.96 17.67
N ALA A 84 -0.71 5.10 16.85
CA ALA A 84 -0.22 3.80 17.29
C ALA A 84 0.80 3.95 18.44
N GLN A 85 1.78 4.85 18.31
CA GLN A 85 2.75 5.12 19.37
C GLN A 85 2.12 5.60 20.67
N ARG A 86 1.08 6.43 20.59
CA ARG A 86 0.41 7.01 21.75
C ARG A 86 -0.54 6.01 22.44
N GLU A 87 -1.29 5.24 21.65
CA GLU A 87 -2.36 4.36 22.17
C GLU A 87 -1.90 2.92 22.45
N TYR A 88 -0.73 2.53 21.87
CA TYR A 88 -0.08 1.22 22.06
C TYR A 88 1.36 1.39 22.57
N PRO A 89 1.54 2.02 23.75
CA PRO A 89 2.88 2.33 24.26
C PRO A 89 3.70 1.05 24.49
N GLY A 90 4.91 1.04 23.93
CA GLY A 90 5.84 -0.10 24.05
C GLY A 90 5.58 -1.26 23.08
N GLN A 91 4.44 -1.27 22.36
CA GLN A 91 4.18 -2.29 21.35
C GLN A 91 4.93 -1.98 20.05
N PRO A 92 5.51 -3.00 19.38
CA PRO A 92 6.08 -2.82 18.04
C PRO A 92 5.00 -2.39 17.03
N VAL A 93 5.36 -1.45 16.16
CA VAL A 93 4.48 -1.00 15.07
C VAL A 93 4.90 -1.69 13.78
N ASP A 94 4.00 -2.45 13.20
CA ASP A 94 4.18 -3.08 11.90
C ASP A 94 3.20 -2.48 10.86
N VAL A 95 3.53 -2.58 9.59
CA VAL A 95 2.71 -2.03 8.51
C VAL A 95 2.48 -3.07 7.41
N VAL A 96 1.24 -3.14 6.93
CA VAL A 96 0.91 -3.83 5.68
C VAL A 96 0.42 -2.79 4.69
N GLY A 97 1.06 -2.68 3.53
CA GLY A 97 0.70 -1.74 2.48
C GLY A 97 0.27 -2.43 1.19
N HIS A 98 -0.95 -2.18 0.73
CA HIS A 98 -1.42 -2.66 -0.57
C HIS A 98 -1.23 -1.58 -1.63
N SER A 99 -0.58 -1.90 -2.74
CA SER A 99 -0.43 -0.97 -3.87
C SER A 99 0.15 0.38 -3.41
N PHE A 100 -0.53 1.50 -3.63
CA PHE A 100 -0.15 2.80 -3.08
C PHE A 100 0.11 2.78 -1.57
N GLY A 101 -0.58 1.94 -0.80
CA GLY A 101 -0.38 1.79 0.64
C GLY A 101 1.06 1.43 1.03
N GLY A 102 1.79 0.72 0.18
CA GLY A 102 3.22 0.48 0.35
C GLY A 102 4.06 1.74 0.10
N CYS A 103 3.67 2.59 -0.87
CA CYS A 103 4.30 3.89 -1.08
C CYS A 103 4.04 4.83 0.11
N ALA A 104 2.81 4.83 0.63
CA ALA A 104 2.42 5.65 1.77
C ALA A 104 3.30 5.38 3.00
N ALA A 105 3.76 4.14 3.20
CA ALA A 105 4.68 3.78 4.29
C ALA A 105 5.99 4.59 4.25
N GLY A 106 6.47 4.95 3.06
CA GLY A 106 7.67 5.77 2.88
C GLY A 106 7.44 7.28 2.94
N LEU A 107 6.20 7.73 3.13
CA LEU A 107 5.85 9.16 3.14
C LEU A 107 5.59 9.72 4.54
N GLY A 108 5.40 8.87 5.54
CA GLY A 108 5.25 9.27 6.94
C GLY A 108 6.58 9.73 7.53
N ALA A 109 6.60 10.85 8.25
CA ALA A 109 7.80 11.38 8.89
C ALA A 109 8.32 10.46 10.01
N SER A 110 7.42 9.74 10.67
CA SER A 110 7.75 8.78 11.74
C SER A 110 8.08 7.37 11.22
N GLY A 111 8.51 7.23 9.97
CA GLY A 111 8.80 5.93 9.34
C GLY A 111 9.78 5.03 10.11
N ALA A 112 10.69 5.63 10.89
CA ALA A 112 11.67 4.90 11.73
C ALA A 112 11.03 4.05 12.84
N VAL A 113 9.77 4.29 13.22
CA VAL A 113 9.09 3.49 14.25
C VAL A 113 8.58 2.15 13.71
N ILE A 114 8.54 1.98 12.39
CA ILE A 114 8.06 0.75 11.75
C ILE A 114 9.12 -0.34 11.92
N ARG A 115 8.75 -1.43 12.59
CA ARG A 115 9.60 -2.60 12.78
C ARG A 115 9.65 -3.47 11.53
N ASN A 116 8.48 -3.95 11.08
CA ASN A 116 8.34 -4.76 9.89
C ASN A 116 7.34 -4.13 8.91
N LEU A 117 7.68 -4.18 7.63
CA LEU A 117 6.83 -3.72 6.54
C LEU A 117 6.56 -4.88 5.58
N VAL A 118 5.30 -5.20 5.36
CA VAL A 118 4.86 -6.08 4.28
C VAL A 118 4.14 -5.25 3.23
N THR A 119 4.56 -5.34 1.99
CA THR A 119 3.85 -4.72 0.88
C THR A 119 3.32 -5.78 -0.09
N VAL A 120 2.10 -5.59 -0.58
CA VAL A 120 1.44 -6.51 -1.52
C VAL A 120 1.04 -5.74 -2.77
N GLY A 121 1.53 -6.17 -3.94
CA GLY A 121 1.28 -5.48 -5.20
C GLY A 121 1.69 -4.00 -5.19
N ALA A 122 2.49 -3.60 -4.19
CA ALA A 122 2.96 -2.23 -4.08
C ALA A 122 4.03 -1.97 -5.14
N GLN A 123 3.86 -0.87 -5.84
CA GLN A 123 4.70 -0.56 -6.98
C GLN A 123 4.82 0.95 -7.14
N PHE A 124 5.85 1.33 -7.87
CA PHE A 124 5.98 2.69 -8.37
C PHE A 124 5.15 2.81 -9.66
N ALA A 125 4.09 3.61 -9.65
CA ALA A 125 3.10 3.65 -10.73
C ALA A 125 3.59 4.36 -12.02
N HIS A 126 4.84 4.13 -12.40
CA HIS A 126 5.39 4.63 -13.66
C HIS A 126 4.88 3.78 -14.82
N TRP A 127 4.18 4.39 -15.77
CA TRP A 127 3.45 3.68 -16.83
C TRP A 127 4.31 2.75 -17.70
N ARG A 128 5.62 3.03 -17.85
CA ARG A 128 6.53 2.18 -18.62
C ARG A 128 6.84 0.86 -17.93
N ASP A 129 6.59 0.76 -16.63
CA ASP A 129 6.83 -0.44 -15.84
C ASP A 129 5.60 -1.34 -15.77
N TYR A 130 4.43 -0.94 -16.31
CA TYR A 130 3.25 -1.81 -16.44
C TYR A 130 3.54 -3.04 -17.30
N ALA A 131 2.78 -4.12 -17.09
CA ALA A 131 2.90 -5.34 -17.88
C ALA A 131 2.85 -5.04 -19.39
N ALA A 132 3.80 -5.59 -20.14
CA ALA A 132 4.06 -5.17 -21.52
C ALA A 132 2.86 -5.40 -22.45
N ASP A 133 2.12 -6.47 -22.24
CA ASP A 133 0.91 -6.86 -22.96
C ASP A 133 -0.29 -5.92 -22.69
N GLN A 134 -0.34 -5.30 -21.50
CA GLN A 134 -1.43 -4.43 -21.08
C GLN A 134 -1.04 -2.95 -20.99
N ARG A 135 0.22 -2.62 -21.21
CA ARG A 135 0.79 -1.27 -20.98
C ARG A 135 0.00 -0.17 -21.69
N TRP A 136 -0.35 -0.35 -22.95
CA TRP A 136 -1.04 0.68 -23.72
C TRP A 136 -2.49 0.88 -23.29
N SER A 137 -3.19 -0.20 -22.97
CA SER A 137 -4.56 -0.11 -22.45
C SER A 137 -4.58 0.53 -21.06
N MET A 138 -3.62 0.20 -20.21
CA MET A 138 -3.46 0.81 -18.89
C MET A 138 -3.07 2.28 -19.00
N LEU A 139 -2.16 2.64 -19.92
CA LEU A 139 -1.81 4.04 -20.18
C LEU A 139 -3.05 4.82 -20.63
N ALA A 140 -3.81 4.32 -21.61
CA ALA A 140 -5.02 4.97 -22.06
C ALA A 140 -6.06 5.13 -20.93
N LYS A 141 -6.26 4.10 -20.11
CA LYS A 141 -7.22 4.09 -19.02
C LYS A 141 -6.81 5.04 -17.90
N TRP A 142 -5.61 4.89 -17.36
CA TRP A 142 -5.17 5.55 -16.12
C TRP A 142 -4.54 6.93 -16.36
N HIS A 143 -3.92 7.15 -17.53
CA HIS A 143 -3.26 8.41 -17.85
C HIS A 143 -3.99 9.22 -18.94
N GLY A 144 -5.05 8.66 -19.57
CA GLY A 144 -5.90 9.33 -20.54
C GLY A 144 -7.31 9.55 -20.00
N VAL A 145 -8.11 8.46 -19.90
CA VAL A 145 -9.53 8.53 -19.52
C VAL A 145 -9.72 9.06 -18.09
N MET A 146 -8.97 8.55 -17.13
CA MET A 146 -9.10 8.94 -15.73
C MET A 146 -8.88 10.45 -15.51
N PRO A 147 -7.80 11.09 -15.97
CA PRO A 147 -7.62 12.54 -15.80
C PRO A 147 -8.62 13.37 -16.60
N LEU A 148 -9.06 12.92 -17.79
CA LEU A 148 -10.09 13.59 -18.56
C LEU A 148 -11.41 13.67 -17.80
N LEU A 149 -11.89 12.54 -17.28
CA LEU A 149 -13.11 12.48 -16.47
C LEU A 149 -12.96 13.32 -15.18
N THR A 150 -11.78 13.27 -14.57
CA THR A 150 -11.48 14.08 -13.37
C THR A 150 -11.60 15.58 -13.67
N ARG A 151 -11.10 16.03 -14.82
CA ARG A 151 -11.19 17.45 -15.22
C ARG A 151 -12.64 17.89 -15.43
N VAL A 152 -13.47 17.04 -16.01
CA VAL A 152 -14.90 17.34 -16.27
C VAL A 152 -15.71 17.34 -14.97
N CYS A 153 -15.51 16.34 -14.12
CA CYS A 153 -16.31 16.15 -12.91
C CYS A 153 -15.77 16.91 -11.69
N GLY A 154 -14.50 17.36 -11.71
CA GLY A 154 -13.81 17.94 -10.57
C GLY A 154 -13.25 16.92 -9.59
N TYR A 155 -13.44 15.62 -9.86
CA TYR A 155 -12.91 14.44 -9.20
C TYR A 155 -13.09 13.24 -10.13
N PHE A 156 -12.41 12.12 -9.89
CA PHE A 156 -12.64 10.91 -10.68
C PHE A 156 -13.86 10.14 -10.16
N PRO A 157 -14.94 9.98 -10.94
CA PRO A 157 -16.18 9.32 -10.53
C PRO A 157 -16.07 7.79 -10.60
N GLY A 158 -15.05 7.21 -9.95
CA GLY A 158 -14.70 5.80 -10.05
C GLY A 158 -15.81 4.85 -9.65
N LYS A 159 -16.57 5.23 -8.62
CA LYS A 159 -17.71 4.45 -8.12
C LYS A 159 -18.80 4.26 -9.17
N ARG A 160 -19.11 5.30 -9.94
CA ARG A 160 -20.11 5.24 -11.04
C ARG A 160 -19.65 4.35 -12.19
N LEU A 161 -18.34 4.18 -12.35
CA LEU A 161 -17.73 3.36 -13.41
C LEU A 161 -17.47 1.92 -12.96
N GLY A 162 -17.68 1.60 -11.67
CA GLY A 162 -17.33 0.30 -11.10
C GLY A 162 -15.82 0.00 -11.09
N TRP A 163 -14.97 1.04 -11.13
CA TRP A 163 -13.51 0.85 -11.17
C TRP A 163 -12.86 0.91 -9.79
N LEU A 164 -13.13 1.98 -9.07
CA LEU A 164 -12.59 2.31 -7.75
C LEU A 164 -13.65 3.12 -6.97
N GLU A 165 -13.37 3.54 -5.75
CA GLU A 165 -14.14 4.62 -5.10
C GLU A 165 -13.91 5.93 -5.87
N ASP A 166 -14.80 6.92 -5.64
CA ASP A 166 -14.57 8.27 -6.14
C ASP A 166 -13.25 8.81 -5.62
N THR A 167 -12.42 9.37 -6.49
CA THR A 167 -11.04 9.76 -6.16
C THR A 167 -10.84 11.27 -6.24
N PRO A 168 -10.24 11.93 -5.22
CA PRO A 168 -9.91 13.34 -5.28
C PRO A 168 -9.03 13.70 -6.47
N ALA A 169 -9.25 14.87 -7.07
CA ALA A 169 -8.54 15.31 -8.27
C ALA A 169 -7.01 15.38 -8.09
N GLY A 170 -6.51 15.79 -6.90
CA GLY A 170 -5.08 15.83 -6.65
C GLY A 170 -4.41 14.46 -6.59
N VAL A 171 -5.14 13.43 -6.11
CA VAL A 171 -4.68 12.03 -6.14
C VAL A 171 -4.53 11.54 -7.58
N VAL A 172 -5.52 11.84 -8.43
CA VAL A 172 -5.45 11.52 -9.86
C VAL A 172 -4.28 12.26 -10.51
N GLY A 173 -4.07 13.53 -10.15
CA GLY A 173 -2.96 14.34 -10.65
C GLY A 173 -1.60 13.72 -10.31
N ASP A 174 -1.44 13.21 -9.08
CA ASP A 174 -0.23 12.52 -8.66
C ASP A 174 -0.03 11.21 -9.43
N TRP A 175 -1.07 10.37 -9.53
CA TRP A 175 -0.98 9.11 -10.27
C TRP A 175 -0.55 9.34 -11.72
N CYS A 176 -1.24 10.28 -12.41
CA CYS A 176 -0.95 10.54 -13.83
C CYS A 176 0.38 11.27 -14.05
N GLY A 177 0.78 12.10 -13.08
CA GLY A 177 1.99 12.92 -13.15
C GLY A 177 3.25 12.25 -12.60
N LEU A 178 3.16 11.01 -12.12
CA LEU A 178 4.29 10.30 -11.56
C LEU A 178 5.32 9.95 -12.66
N GLY A 179 6.49 10.55 -12.55
CA GLY A 179 7.64 10.25 -13.39
C GLY A 179 8.39 9.00 -12.91
N THR A 180 9.70 9.01 -13.03
CA THR A 180 10.58 7.90 -12.58
C THR A 180 11.04 8.06 -11.13
N ARG A 181 10.80 9.23 -10.51
CA ARG A 181 11.18 9.57 -9.14
C ARG A 181 10.00 10.18 -8.41
N TYR A 182 9.90 9.89 -7.12
CA TYR A 182 8.79 10.37 -6.29
C TYR A 182 8.79 11.91 -6.13
N GLU A 183 9.95 12.54 -6.15
CA GLU A 183 10.11 14.00 -6.10
C GLU A 183 9.49 14.72 -7.31
N GLN A 184 9.23 13.99 -8.37
CA GLN A 184 8.56 14.48 -9.58
C GLN A 184 7.04 14.56 -9.44
N LEU A 185 6.45 13.99 -8.37
CA LEU A 185 5.03 14.12 -8.10
C LEU A 185 4.62 15.59 -8.02
N PRO A 186 3.49 15.97 -8.64
CA PRO A 186 2.97 17.34 -8.54
C PRO A 186 2.80 17.81 -7.10
N SER A 187 2.35 16.96 -6.18
CA SER A 187 2.19 17.28 -4.78
C SER A 187 3.51 17.30 -3.99
N ALA A 188 4.47 16.44 -4.34
CA ALA A 188 5.76 16.36 -3.65
C ALA A 188 6.63 17.60 -3.87
N ARG A 189 6.49 18.28 -5.01
CA ARG A 189 7.22 19.55 -5.31
C ARG A 189 7.01 20.65 -4.27
N LYS A 190 5.97 20.53 -3.46
CA LYS A 190 5.64 21.48 -2.38
C LYS A 190 6.23 21.05 -1.03
N ARG A 191 6.92 19.92 -0.93
CA ARG A 191 7.49 19.37 0.30
C ARG A 191 9.01 19.37 0.23
N ALA A 192 9.67 19.71 1.32
CA ALA A 192 11.13 19.88 1.37
C ALA A 192 11.92 18.57 1.21
N ALA A 193 11.36 17.45 1.65
CA ALA A 193 11.97 16.12 1.55
C ALA A 193 10.91 15.02 1.63
N LEU A 194 11.22 13.86 1.06
CA LEU A 194 10.41 12.65 1.21
C LEU A 194 11.14 11.67 2.13
N PRO A 195 10.49 11.22 3.21
CA PRO A 195 11.17 10.51 4.28
C PRO A 195 11.35 8.99 4.03
N PHE A 196 11.32 8.51 2.79
CA PHE A 196 11.55 7.09 2.48
C PHE A 196 12.79 6.50 3.15
N SER A 197 13.88 7.29 3.22
CA SER A 197 15.12 6.88 3.88
C SER A 197 15.03 6.83 5.41
N SER A 198 13.97 7.38 6.02
CA SER A 198 13.72 7.23 7.47
C SER A 198 13.17 5.85 7.83
N VAL A 199 12.61 5.13 6.85
CA VAL A 199 12.10 3.77 7.07
C VAL A 199 13.26 2.80 7.10
N THR A 200 13.51 2.23 8.28
CA THR A 200 14.53 1.19 8.52
C THR A 200 13.92 -0.20 8.69
N ALA A 201 12.62 -0.31 8.51
CA ALA A 201 11.84 -1.52 8.68
C ALA A 201 12.40 -2.68 7.85
N ASN A 202 12.36 -3.88 8.43
CA ASN A 202 12.60 -5.09 7.65
C ASN A 202 11.44 -5.29 6.66
N THR A 203 11.70 -5.16 5.37
CA THR A 203 10.68 -5.00 4.33
C THR A 203 10.56 -6.23 3.45
N LEU A 204 9.34 -6.80 3.39
CA LEU A 204 8.93 -7.81 2.42
C LEU A 204 8.02 -7.18 1.36
N ALA A 205 8.43 -7.24 0.11
CA ALA A 205 7.55 -6.92 -1.01
C ALA A 205 7.04 -8.20 -1.67
N ILE A 206 5.73 -8.40 -1.65
CA ILE A 206 5.07 -9.51 -2.33
C ILE A 206 4.50 -8.98 -3.64
N SER A 207 4.95 -9.53 -4.77
CA SER A 207 4.38 -9.28 -6.09
C SER A 207 3.83 -10.57 -6.72
N LEU A 208 2.81 -10.43 -7.55
CA LEU A 208 2.12 -11.56 -8.18
C LEU A 208 2.43 -11.56 -9.68
N SER A 209 2.68 -12.74 -10.27
CA SER A 209 3.11 -12.82 -11.69
C SER A 209 2.04 -12.36 -12.67
N ASP A 210 0.78 -12.42 -12.26
CA ASP A 210 -0.40 -12.01 -13.03
C ASP A 210 -0.93 -10.61 -12.68
N ASP A 211 -0.18 -9.83 -11.89
CA ASP A 211 -0.51 -8.43 -11.57
C ASP A 211 0.06 -7.49 -12.62
N PRO A 212 -0.77 -6.81 -13.44
CA PRO A 212 -0.29 -5.92 -14.48
C PRO A 212 0.33 -4.62 -13.97
N PHE A 213 0.05 -4.24 -12.72
CA PHE A 213 0.66 -3.08 -12.04
C PHE A 213 1.95 -3.47 -11.32
N GLY A 214 1.90 -4.56 -10.52
CA GLY A 214 2.97 -5.04 -9.65
C GLY A 214 4.01 -5.87 -10.40
N THR A 215 4.53 -5.39 -11.52
CA THR A 215 5.63 -6.04 -12.23
C THR A 215 6.92 -6.01 -11.41
N VAL A 216 7.88 -6.86 -11.73
CA VAL A 216 9.20 -6.85 -11.07
C VAL A 216 9.82 -5.44 -11.15
N ALA A 217 9.83 -4.82 -12.33
CA ALA A 217 10.40 -3.50 -12.52
C ALA A 217 9.72 -2.42 -11.66
N ALA A 218 8.38 -2.43 -11.60
CA ALA A 218 7.61 -1.47 -10.82
C ALA A 218 7.81 -1.65 -9.31
N THR A 219 7.86 -2.90 -8.84
CA THR A 219 8.10 -3.24 -7.43
C THR A 219 9.52 -2.86 -7.02
N GLU A 220 10.53 -3.21 -7.81
CA GLU A 220 11.94 -2.88 -7.52
C GLU A 220 12.19 -1.37 -7.56
N ARG A 221 11.53 -0.63 -8.46
CA ARG A 221 11.59 0.83 -8.46
C ARG A 221 11.08 1.41 -7.15
N LEU A 222 9.96 0.91 -6.61
CA LEU A 222 9.49 1.33 -5.29
C LEU A 222 10.50 0.96 -4.20
N LEU A 223 10.99 -0.27 -4.20
CA LEU A 223 11.95 -0.74 -3.19
C LEU A 223 13.26 0.07 -3.21
N SER A 224 13.66 0.63 -4.34
CA SER A 224 14.86 1.47 -4.42
C SER A 224 14.78 2.74 -3.57
N HIS A 225 13.57 3.23 -3.30
CA HIS A 225 13.37 4.39 -2.43
C HIS A 225 13.57 4.06 -0.94
N PHE A 226 13.33 2.82 -0.51
CA PHE A 226 13.53 2.36 0.87
C PHE A 226 15.02 2.02 1.11
N SER A 227 15.92 2.97 0.89
CA SER A 227 17.37 2.74 0.86
C SER A 227 17.96 2.29 2.20
N ALA A 228 17.35 2.66 3.32
CA ALA A 228 17.79 2.30 4.66
C ALA A 228 17.19 0.97 5.18
N SER A 229 16.25 0.36 4.45
CA SER A 229 15.56 -0.88 4.83
C SER A 229 16.30 -2.12 4.32
N PRO A 230 16.46 -3.19 5.11
CA PRO A 230 16.63 -4.53 4.57
C PRO A 230 15.39 -4.88 3.71
N ARG A 231 15.60 -5.40 2.50
CA ARG A 231 14.51 -5.58 1.52
C ARG A 231 14.55 -6.97 0.92
N THR A 232 13.42 -7.67 0.98
CA THR A 232 13.19 -8.96 0.33
C THR A 232 12.05 -8.81 -0.67
N HIS A 233 12.25 -9.19 -1.91
CA HIS A 233 11.19 -9.22 -2.93
C HIS A 233 10.80 -10.67 -3.22
N LEU A 234 9.61 -11.05 -2.80
CA LEU A 234 9.00 -12.36 -3.05
C LEU A 234 8.01 -12.23 -4.22
N ARG A 235 8.26 -12.97 -5.29
CA ARG A 235 7.34 -13.07 -6.42
C ARG A 235 6.66 -14.42 -6.43
N ILE A 236 5.33 -14.41 -6.45
CA ILE A 236 4.48 -15.60 -6.39
C ILE A 236 3.74 -15.77 -7.72
N ASP A 237 3.77 -16.98 -8.26
CA ASP A 237 2.93 -17.35 -9.39
C ASP A 237 1.65 -18.02 -8.86
N PRO A 238 0.45 -17.66 -9.39
CA PRO A 238 -0.79 -18.29 -8.96
C PRO A 238 -0.75 -19.83 -9.03
N GLN A 239 -0.08 -20.39 -10.01
CA GLN A 239 0.03 -21.85 -10.17
C GLN A 239 0.79 -22.54 -9.03
N GLU A 240 1.72 -21.84 -8.37
CA GLU A 240 2.48 -22.38 -7.22
C GLU A 240 1.59 -22.68 -6.01
N ILE A 241 0.40 -22.07 -5.96
CA ILE A 241 -0.61 -22.31 -4.92
C ILE A 241 -1.88 -22.98 -5.46
N GLY A 242 -1.83 -23.53 -6.69
CA GLY A 242 -2.95 -24.22 -7.32
C GLY A 242 -4.09 -23.31 -7.80
N GLU A 243 -3.83 -22.02 -8.00
CA GLU A 243 -4.83 -21.05 -8.43
C GLU A 243 -4.66 -20.63 -9.89
N ALA A 244 -5.78 -20.34 -10.55
CA ALA A 244 -5.75 -19.86 -11.93
C ALA A 244 -5.33 -18.38 -12.02
N ALA A 245 -5.69 -17.56 -11.03
CA ALA A 245 -5.35 -16.15 -10.97
C ALA A 245 -5.47 -15.59 -9.54
N ILE A 246 -4.64 -14.58 -9.25
CA ILE A 246 -4.68 -13.76 -8.03
C ILE A 246 -4.90 -12.29 -8.44
N GLY A 247 -4.05 -11.76 -9.33
CA GLY A 247 -4.09 -10.38 -9.79
C GLY A 247 -3.78 -9.36 -8.69
N HIS A 248 -4.08 -8.08 -8.99
CA HIS A 248 -3.68 -6.97 -8.13
C HIS A 248 -4.35 -6.95 -6.74
N PHE A 249 -5.59 -7.42 -6.64
CA PHE A 249 -6.42 -7.20 -5.44
C PHE A 249 -6.65 -8.45 -4.59
N ALA A 250 -6.75 -9.64 -5.21
CA ALA A 250 -7.33 -10.78 -4.55
C ALA A 250 -6.49 -11.40 -3.41
N PHE A 251 -5.22 -11.01 -3.24
CA PHE A 251 -4.41 -11.45 -2.09
C PHE A 251 -5.19 -11.34 -0.76
N PHE A 252 -6.00 -10.29 -0.61
CA PHE A 252 -6.77 -10.02 0.62
C PHE A 252 -8.13 -10.73 0.68
N HIS A 253 -8.48 -11.55 -0.31
CA HIS A 253 -9.70 -12.38 -0.26
C HIS A 253 -9.52 -13.56 0.67
N SER A 254 -10.56 -13.89 1.44
CA SER A 254 -10.55 -14.98 2.43
C SER A 254 -10.19 -16.36 1.85
N ARG A 255 -10.37 -16.59 0.55
CA ARG A 255 -9.93 -17.83 -0.12
C ARG A 255 -8.43 -18.07 0.00
N PHE A 256 -7.64 -17.03 0.21
CA PHE A 256 -6.19 -17.12 0.37
C PHE A 256 -5.73 -17.15 1.84
N GLN A 257 -6.66 -17.32 2.77
CA GLN A 257 -6.36 -17.34 4.21
C GLN A 257 -5.39 -18.47 4.59
N SER A 258 -5.43 -19.61 3.90
CA SER A 258 -4.56 -20.75 4.19
C SER A 258 -3.27 -20.78 3.38
N THR A 259 -3.15 -19.96 2.31
CA THR A 259 -2.02 -20.02 1.37
C THR A 259 -1.15 -18.77 1.41
N LEU A 260 -1.73 -17.60 1.19
CA LEU A 260 -0.97 -16.34 1.07
C LEU A 260 -0.87 -15.56 2.38
N TRP A 261 -1.92 -15.55 3.22
CA TRP A 261 -1.90 -14.77 4.45
C TRP A 261 -0.86 -15.24 5.47
N PRO A 262 -0.54 -16.56 5.58
CA PRO A 262 0.53 -17.02 6.45
C PRO A 262 1.90 -16.41 6.12
N ILE A 263 2.17 -16.07 4.85
CA ILE A 263 3.43 -15.43 4.43
C ILE A 263 3.56 -14.04 5.10
N ALA A 264 2.51 -13.24 5.02
CA ALA A 264 2.49 -11.92 5.66
C ALA A 264 2.56 -12.03 7.19
N LEU A 265 1.79 -12.94 7.80
CA LEU A 265 1.81 -13.18 9.25
C LEU A 265 3.19 -13.60 9.75
N GLN A 266 3.85 -14.53 9.05
CA GLN A 266 5.19 -14.99 9.37
C GLN A 266 6.19 -13.83 9.37
N TRP A 267 6.17 -13.00 8.31
CA TRP A 267 7.05 -11.84 8.23
C TRP A 267 6.79 -10.82 9.35
N LEU A 268 5.53 -10.51 9.65
CA LEU A 268 5.17 -9.59 10.74
C LEU A 268 5.65 -10.08 12.10
N ARG A 269 5.69 -11.41 12.32
CA ARG A 269 6.13 -12.00 13.58
C ARG A 269 7.64 -12.13 13.69
N GLN A 270 8.30 -12.59 12.65
CA GLN A 270 9.70 -13.05 12.69
C GLN A 270 10.65 -12.22 11.82
N GLY A 271 10.14 -11.44 10.89
CA GLY A 271 10.96 -10.65 9.97
C GLY A 271 11.69 -11.49 8.91
N GLU A 272 11.27 -12.75 8.72
CA GLU A 272 11.88 -13.66 7.76
C GLU A 272 10.84 -14.58 7.10
N LEU A 273 11.17 -15.13 5.95
CA LEU A 273 10.34 -16.11 5.25
C LEU A 273 10.63 -17.52 5.81
N ALA A 274 9.58 -18.30 6.06
CA ALA A 274 9.77 -19.70 6.42
C ALA A 274 10.18 -20.52 5.20
N ALA A 275 10.92 -21.62 5.45
CA ALA A 275 11.27 -22.57 4.40
C ALA A 275 10.01 -23.20 3.78
N GLY A 276 10.01 -23.38 2.46
CA GLY A 276 8.90 -24.02 1.74
C GLY A 276 7.68 -23.12 1.46
N MET A 277 7.72 -21.84 1.79
CA MET A 277 6.67 -20.91 1.34
C MET A 277 6.64 -20.78 -0.18
N PRO A 278 5.45 -20.59 -0.80
CA PRO A 278 5.34 -20.41 -2.24
C PRO A 278 6.03 -19.12 -2.67
N GLY A 279 6.48 -19.10 -3.90
CA GLY A 279 7.15 -17.96 -4.50
C GLY A 279 8.67 -18.07 -4.53
N ARG A 280 9.27 -17.20 -5.33
CA ARG A 280 10.72 -17.08 -5.46
C ARG A 280 11.20 -15.72 -4.95
N VAL A 281 12.29 -15.71 -4.24
CA VAL A 281 12.97 -14.46 -3.87
C VAL A 281 13.69 -13.93 -5.10
N CYS A 282 13.33 -12.71 -5.53
CA CYS A 282 14.00 -12.01 -6.61
C CYS A 282 15.31 -11.40 -6.11
N SER A 283 16.38 -11.53 -6.87
CA SER A 283 17.60 -10.79 -6.59
C SER A 283 17.37 -9.31 -6.89
N PHE A 284 17.37 -8.47 -5.84
CA PHE A 284 17.17 -7.04 -5.98
C PHE A 284 18.39 -6.41 -6.67
N LYS A 285 18.19 -5.91 -7.88
CA LYS A 285 19.13 -5.00 -8.54
C LYS A 285 18.58 -3.60 -8.40
N ALA A 286 19.26 -2.74 -7.65
CA ALA A 286 18.91 -1.32 -7.65
C ALA A 286 18.83 -0.83 -9.11
N PRO A 287 17.76 -0.15 -9.53
CA PRO A 287 17.68 0.39 -10.87
C PRO A 287 18.85 1.34 -11.09
N SER A 288 19.47 1.26 -12.27
CA SER A 288 20.49 2.23 -12.68
C SER A 288 19.92 3.65 -12.61
N PRO A 289 20.70 4.62 -12.18
CA PRO A 289 20.26 6.00 -11.93
C PRO A 289 19.64 6.68 -13.15
#